data_5978ee905a208cc70254d5b3230644c2
#
_entry.id   5978ee905a208cc70254d5b3230644c2
#
_cell.length_a   1.000
_cell.length_b   1.000
_cell.length_c   1.000
_cell.angle_alpha   90.00
_cell.angle_beta   90.00
_cell.angle_gamma   90.00
#
_symmetry.space_group_name_H-M   'P 1'
#
loop_
_entity.id
_entity.type
_entity.pdbx_description
1 polymer ?
#
loop_
_entity_poly.entity_id
_entity_poly.type
_entity_poly.pdbx_seq_one_letter_code
_entity_poly.pdbx_strand_id
1 'polypeptide(L)'
;MREDDFARIEALLAERIDFERTPPVGGFTLDRVRAAAARLDEPGRAFSVVHVAGTCGKGSVCALVAAALDLAGERVGLTTSPHLVHMRERIRLGPTPAPVSAWERALESVFAAEDPRDRLTWFELVILTALSLFRAEGVERAVVEVGLGGRLDATQVVRPDVSVITRIS
;
A
#
# COMPACT_ATOMS: atom_id res chain seq x y z
N MET A 1 -2.48 -14.57 -19.11
CA MET A 1 -1.80 -14.41 -17.80
C MET A 1 -2.57 -15.30 -16.85
N ARG A 2 -1.94 -16.35 -16.32
CA ARG A 2 -2.64 -17.39 -15.54
C ARG A 2 -2.89 -16.88 -14.12
N GLU A 3 -4.03 -17.25 -13.53
CA GLU A 3 -4.34 -17.00 -12.10
C GLU A 3 -3.27 -17.57 -11.16
N ASP A 4 -2.60 -18.64 -11.59
CA ASP A 4 -1.54 -19.31 -10.84
C ASP A 4 -0.31 -18.43 -10.54
N ASP A 5 -0.04 -17.38 -11.34
CA ASP A 5 1.17 -16.57 -11.19
C ASP A 5 1.15 -15.69 -9.91
N PHE A 6 -0.04 -15.34 -9.37
CA PHE A 6 -0.15 -14.52 -8.17
C PHE A 6 -0.26 -15.34 -6.87
N ALA A 7 -0.63 -16.62 -6.97
CA ALA A 7 -0.79 -17.50 -5.81
C ALA A 7 0.48 -17.62 -4.95
N ARG A 8 1.66 -17.52 -5.58
CA ARG A 8 2.94 -17.53 -4.85
C ARG A 8 3.09 -16.29 -3.95
N ILE A 9 2.71 -15.12 -4.43
CA ILE A 9 2.74 -13.87 -3.65
C ILE A 9 1.77 -13.99 -2.47
N GLU A 10 0.55 -14.45 -2.72
CA GLU A 10 -0.45 -14.65 -1.67
C GLU A 10 0.03 -15.64 -0.61
N ALA A 11 0.67 -16.75 -1.00
CA ALA A 11 1.24 -17.72 -0.09
C ALA A 11 2.33 -17.12 0.80
N LEU A 12 3.27 -16.34 0.22
CA LEU A 12 4.33 -15.65 0.97
C LEU A 12 3.77 -14.63 1.98
N LEU A 13 2.71 -13.93 1.61
CA LEU A 13 2.07 -12.95 2.49
C LEU A 13 1.21 -13.63 3.56
N ALA A 14 0.60 -14.79 3.27
CA ALA A 14 -0.22 -15.54 4.23
C ALA A 14 0.56 -16.06 5.46
N GLU A 15 1.88 -16.13 5.39
CA GLU A 15 2.75 -16.47 6.52
C GLU A 15 2.88 -15.33 7.55
N ARG A 16 2.30 -14.17 7.28
CA ARG A 16 2.43 -12.97 8.12
C ARG A 16 1.23 -12.74 9.02
N ILE A 17 1.48 -12.09 10.15
CA ILE A 17 0.40 -11.66 11.04
C ILE A 17 -0.47 -10.66 10.30
N ASP A 18 -1.75 -10.99 10.17
CA ASP A 18 -2.75 -10.16 9.52
C ASP A 18 -3.66 -9.51 10.57
N PHE A 19 -3.42 -8.23 10.83
CA PHE A 19 -4.22 -7.46 11.78
C PHE A 19 -5.56 -6.98 11.20
N GLU A 20 -5.83 -7.15 9.92
CA GLU A 20 -7.18 -7.00 9.38
C GLU A 20 -8.11 -8.12 9.89
N ARG A 21 -7.54 -9.31 10.19
CA ARG A 21 -8.26 -10.48 10.73
C ARG A 21 -8.20 -10.58 12.24
N THR A 22 -7.05 -10.22 12.84
CA THR A 22 -6.84 -10.38 14.29
C THR A 22 -6.16 -9.12 14.84
N PRO A 23 -6.91 -8.20 15.50
CA PRO A 23 -6.33 -6.99 16.06
C PRO A 23 -5.21 -7.28 17.05
N PRO A 24 -4.15 -6.45 17.10
CA PRO A 24 -3.00 -6.67 17.97
C PRO A 24 -3.37 -6.47 19.45
N VAL A 25 -2.85 -7.33 20.30
CA VAL A 25 -2.85 -7.12 21.74
C VAL A 25 -1.74 -6.12 22.06
N GLY A 26 -2.08 -4.97 22.65
CA GLY A 26 -1.11 -3.93 22.99
C GLY A 26 -1.04 -2.74 22.02
N GLY A 27 -1.82 -2.75 20.94
CA GLY A 27 -1.93 -1.64 19.98
C GLY A 27 -0.96 -1.73 18.80
N PHE A 28 -1.09 -0.75 17.89
CA PHE A 28 -0.23 -0.63 16.70
C PHE A 28 1.01 0.20 17.01
N THR A 29 2.14 -0.13 16.37
CA THR A 29 3.36 0.70 16.33
C THR A 29 3.78 0.91 14.88
N LEU A 30 4.49 2.01 14.65
CA LEU A 30 5.06 2.33 13.33
C LEU A 30 6.56 2.05 13.24
N ASP A 31 7.17 1.55 14.30
CA ASP A 31 8.63 1.48 14.40
C ASP A 31 9.23 0.58 13.33
N ARG A 32 8.69 -0.64 13.16
CA ARG A 32 9.22 -1.59 12.16
C ARG A 32 8.94 -1.16 10.73
N VAL A 33 7.74 -0.64 10.41
CA VAL A 33 7.44 -0.19 9.05
C VAL A 33 8.27 1.03 8.67
N ARG A 34 8.53 1.95 9.61
CA ARG A 34 9.43 3.09 9.42
C ARG A 34 10.88 2.66 9.25
N ALA A 35 11.35 1.72 10.07
CA ALA A 35 12.70 1.18 9.93
C ALA A 35 12.92 0.49 8.57
N ALA A 36 11.96 -0.28 8.10
CA ALA A 36 12.00 -0.90 6.78
C ALA A 36 11.91 0.13 5.65
N ALA A 37 11.03 1.15 5.76
CA ALA A 37 10.94 2.24 4.80
C ALA A 37 12.26 3.00 4.68
N ALA A 38 12.94 3.27 5.80
CA ALA A 38 14.25 3.91 5.80
C ALA A 38 15.32 3.08 5.08
N ARG A 39 15.33 1.74 5.27
CA ARG A 39 16.25 0.84 4.55
C ARG A 39 15.94 0.75 3.06
N LEU A 40 14.70 1.05 2.65
CA LEU A 40 14.25 1.15 1.27
C LEU A 40 14.46 2.55 0.66
N ASP A 41 15.18 3.43 1.35
CA ASP A 41 15.38 4.82 0.93
C ASP A 41 14.04 5.59 0.77
N GLU A 42 13.16 5.45 1.76
CA GLU A 42 11.90 6.18 1.90
C GLU A 42 11.04 6.22 0.60
N PRO A 43 10.59 5.07 0.07
CA PRO A 43 9.94 5.00 -1.24
C PRO A 43 8.68 5.88 -1.34
N GLY A 44 7.99 6.12 -0.22
CA GLY A 44 6.83 7.00 -0.15
C GLY A 44 7.12 8.50 -0.34
N ARG A 45 8.38 8.89 -0.57
CA ARG A 45 8.79 10.28 -0.86
C ARG A 45 9.14 10.50 -2.34
N ALA A 46 9.06 9.47 -3.17
CA ALA A 46 9.47 9.54 -4.57
C ALA A 46 8.43 10.22 -5.49
N PHE A 47 7.22 10.47 -5.01
CA PHE A 47 6.08 10.98 -5.76
C PHE A 47 5.19 11.84 -4.86
N SER A 48 4.30 12.64 -5.47
CA SER A 48 3.28 13.37 -4.71
C SER A 48 2.17 12.43 -4.24
N VAL A 49 1.63 12.68 -3.03
CA VAL A 49 0.68 11.76 -2.38
C VAL A 49 -0.63 12.45 -2.02
N VAL A 50 -1.74 11.83 -2.41
CA VAL A 50 -3.08 12.07 -1.86
C VAL A 50 -3.38 10.95 -0.86
N HIS A 51 -3.49 11.28 0.43
CA HIS A 51 -3.71 10.33 1.51
C HIS A 51 -5.15 10.43 2.01
N VAL A 52 -5.90 9.33 1.96
CA VAL A 52 -7.35 9.32 2.22
C VAL A 52 -7.66 8.51 3.46
N ALA A 53 -8.22 9.17 4.48
CA ALA A 53 -8.67 8.58 5.74
C ALA A 53 -10.19 8.71 5.91
N GLY A 54 -10.76 8.04 6.93
CA GLY A 54 -12.18 8.09 7.30
C GLY A 54 -12.76 6.72 7.60
N THR A 55 -14.05 6.66 7.95
CA THR A 55 -14.73 5.39 8.21
C THR A 55 -15.36 4.84 6.93
N CYS A 56 -16.16 5.62 6.23
CA CYS A 56 -16.90 5.19 5.04
C CYS A 56 -16.47 5.99 3.81
N GLY A 57 -16.39 5.30 2.65
CA GLY A 57 -16.18 5.93 1.34
C GLY A 57 -14.73 6.23 0.97
N LYS A 58 -13.75 5.83 1.78
CA LYS A 58 -12.32 5.99 1.47
C LYS A 58 -11.96 5.43 0.09
N GLY A 59 -12.22 4.13 -0.15
CA GLY A 59 -11.90 3.47 -1.41
C GLY A 59 -12.59 4.10 -2.61
N SER A 60 -13.86 4.55 -2.46
CA SER A 60 -14.58 5.25 -3.52
C SER A 60 -13.93 6.59 -3.86
N VAL A 61 -13.53 7.36 -2.85
CA VAL A 61 -12.81 8.64 -3.05
C VAL A 61 -11.45 8.37 -3.69
N CYS A 62 -10.71 7.37 -3.21
CA CYS A 62 -9.43 6.98 -3.80
C CYS A 62 -9.57 6.62 -5.29
N ALA A 63 -10.57 5.81 -5.64
CA ALA A 63 -10.81 5.41 -7.02
C ALA A 63 -11.17 6.60 -7.93
N LEU A 64 -12.02 7.52 -7.45
CA LEU A 64 -12.41 8.72 -8.21
C LEU A 64 -11.21 9.66 -8.40
N VAL A 65 -10.42 9.92 -7.35
CA VAL A 65 -9.23 10.76 -7.43
C VAL A 65 -8.20 10.17 -8.38
N ALA A 66 -7.94 8.86 -8.25
CA ALA A 66 -6.99 8.18 -9.14
C ALA A 66 -7.44 8.24 -10.61
N ALA A 67 -8.73 8.00 -10.88
CA ALA A 67 -9.27 8.10 -12.23
C ALA A 67 -9.19 9.53 -12.82
N ALA A 68 -9.44 10.55 -12.00
CA ALA A 68 -9.33 11.94 -12.44
C ALA A 68 -7.89 12.33 -12.78
N LEU A 69 -6.91 11.90 -11.98
CA LEU A 69 -5.49 12.13 -12.23
C LEU A 69 -5.00 11.38 -13.47
N ASP A 70 -5.43 10.13 -13.67
CA ASP A 70 -5.10 9.33 -14.84
C ASP A 70 -5.66 9.96 -16.12
N LEU A 71 -6.91 10.45 -16.11
CA LEU A 71 -7.53 11.18 -17.21
C LEU A 71 -6.82 12.52 -17.50
N ALA A 72 -6.18 13.11 -16.49
CA ALA A 72 -5.35 14.30 -16.67
C ALA A 72 -3.97 14.00 -17.27
N GLY A 73 -3.65 12.72 -17.51
CA GLY A 73 -2.40 12.28 -18.14
C GLY A 73 -1.25 12.03 -17.16
N GLU A 74 -1.52 12.01 -15.86
CA GLU A 74 -0.53 11.71 -14.81
C GLU A 74 -0.28 10.20 -14.71
N ARG A 75 0.94 9.79 -14.39
CA ARG A 75 1.23 8.39 -14.03
C ARG A 75 0.81 8.12 -12.59
N VAL A 76 -0.31 7.44 -12.44
CA VAL A 76 -0.98 7.27 -11.13
C VAL A 76 -0.71 5.90 -10.53
N GLY A 77 -0.32 5.86 -9.26
CA GLY A 77 -0.37 4.69 -8.40
C GLY A 77 -1.57 4.77 -7.44
N LEU A 78 -2.28 3.67 -7.27
CA LEU A 78 -3.39 3.58 -6.33
C LEU A 78 -3.19 2.37 -5.41
N THR A 79 -3.25 2.60 -4.08
CA THR A 79 -3.35 1.50 -3.11
C THR A 79 -4.59 1.65 -2.25
N THR A 80 -5.37 0.57 -2.16
CA THR A 80 -6.66 0.52 -1.44
C THR A 80 -6.77 -0.72 -0.56
N SER A 81 -7.64 -0.64 0.46
CA SER A 81 -7.93 -1.76 1.38
C SER A 81 -9.36 -1.67 1.97
N PRO A 82 -10.00 -2.83 2.21
CA PRO A 82 -9.62 -4.14 1.68
C PRO A 82 -9.88 -4.26 0.16
N HIS A 83 -9.42 -5.34 -0.47
CA HIS A 83 -9.82 -5.68 -1.83
C HIS A 83 -11.27 -6.21 -1.85
N LEU A 84 -11.92 -6.14 -3.01
CA LEU A 84 -13.31 -6.62 -3.20
C LEU A 84 -13.36 -8.09 -3.62
N VAL A 85 -12.52 -8.49 -4.56
CA VAL A 85 -12.51 -9.86 -5.13
C VAL A 85 -11.10 -10.45 -5.06
N HIS A 86 -10.08 -9.74 -5.55
CA HIS A 86 -8.72 -10.23 -5.65
C HIS A 86 -7.72 -9.30 -5.00
N MET A 87 -6.74 -9.85 -4.30
CA MET A 87 -5.68 -9.11 -3.64
C MET A 87 -4.91 -8.17 -4.58
N ARG A 88 -4.81 -8.50 -5.86
CA ARG A 88 -4.18 -7.65 -6.90
C ARG A 88 -4.80 -6.26 -7.01
N GLU A 89 -6.05 -6.09 -6.61
CA GLU A 89 -6.74 -4.79 -6.60
C GLU A 89 -6.08 -3.77 -5.66
N ARG A 90 -5.33 -4.25 -4.66
CA ARG A 90 -4.70 -3.41 -3.63
C ARG A 90 -3.57 -2.54 -4.17
N ILE A 91 -2.94 -2.91 -5.29
CA ILE A 91 -1.90 -2.10 -5.94
C ILE A 91 -2.22 -1.99 -7.43
N ARG A 92 -2.45 -0.76 -7.88
CA ARG A 92 -2.83 -0.47 -9.25
C ARG A 92 -1.91 0.59 -9.85
N LEU A 93 -1.70 0.50 -11.16
CA LEU A 93 -1.06 1.50 -11.98
C LEU A 93 -2.11 2.03 -12.96
N GLY A 94 -2.54 3.26 -12.74
CA GLY A 94 -3.72 3.79 -13.42
C GLY A 94 -4.96 2.93 -13.19
N PRO A 95 -5.72 2.58 -14.23
CA PRO A 95 -6.97 1.82 -14.11
C PRO A 95 -6.76 0.32 -13.87
N THR A 96 -5.53 -0.21 -14.03
CA THR A 96 -5.27 -1.66 -14.04
C THR A 96 -4.51 -2.13 -12.80
N PRO A 97 -4.76 -3.36 -12.29
CA PRO A 97 -3.90 -3.95 -11.28
C PRO A 97 -2.45 -4.02 -11.76
N ALA A 98 -1.51 -3.75 -10.87
CA ALA A 98 -0.09 -3.81 -11.17
C ALA A 98 0.32 -5.21 -11.67
N PRO A 99 1.27 -5.30 -12.63
CA PRO A 99 1.78 -6.58 -13.12
C PRO A 99 2.35 -7.45 -12.00
N VAL A 100 2.17 -8.77 -12.09
CA VAL A 100 2.70 -9.74 -11.11
C VAL A 100 4.21 -9.58 -10.93
N SER A 101 4.94 -9.43 -12.04
CA SER A 101 6.39 -9.25 -12.01
C SER A 101 6.84 -7.96 -11.29
N ALA A 102 6.02 -6.90 -11.30
CA ALA A 102 6.28 -5.69 -10.54
C ALA A 102 6.06 -5.91 -9.04
N TRP A 103 5.01 -6.66 -8.68
CA TRP A 103 4.77 -7.10 -7.30
C TRP A 103 5.95 -7.94 -6.77
N GLU A 104 6.41 -8.94 -7.53
CA GLU A 104 7.52 -9.82 -7.14
C GLU A 104 8.79 -9.02 -6.85
N ARG A 105 9.23 -8.17 -7.79
CA ARG A 105 10.42 -7.34 -7.62
C ARG A 105 10.34 -6.42 -6.41
N ALA A 106 9.19 -5.78 -6.21
CA ALA A 106 8.99 -4.89 -5.09
C ALA A 106 8.97 -5.65 -3.76
N LEU A 107 8.28 -6.78 -3.70
CA LEU A 107 8.18 -7.62 -2.51
C LEU A 107 9.55 -8.21 -2.12
N GLU A 108 10.35 -8.65 -3.07
CA GLU A 108 11.73 -9.10 -2.84
C GLU A 108 12.58 -8.00 -2.18
N SER A 109 12.47 -6.75 -2.68
CA SER A 109 13.17 -5.61 -2.10
C SER A 109 12.71 -5.33 -0.66
N VAL A 110 11.40 -5.45 -0.38
CA VAL A 110 10.83 -5.25 0.97
C VAL A 110 11.31 -6.34 1.91
N PHE A 111 11.34 -7.61 1.48
CA PHE A 111 11.88 -8.71 2.30
C PHE A 111 13.36 -8.51 2.62
N ALA A 112 14.15 -8.01 1.67
CA ALA A 112 15.56 -7.72 1.90
C ALA A 112 15.77 -6.57 2.91
N ALA A 113 14.81 -5.68 3.04
CA ALA A 113 14.83 -4.54 3.98
C ALA A 113 14.24 -4.88 5.36
N GLU A 114 13.61 -6.04 5.52
CA GLU A 114 12.99 -6.47 6.77
C GLU A 114 14.02 -6.83 7.83
N ASP A 115 13.70 -6.56 9.10
CA ASP A 115 14.46 -7.12 10.22
C ASP A 115 13.92 -8.52 10.55
N PRO A 116 14.76 -9.57 10.48
CA PRO A 116 14.31 -10.93 10.82
C PRO A 116 13.79 -11.10 12.25
N ARG A 117 14.17 -10.20 13.17
CA ARG A 117 13.79 -10.22 14.58
C ARG A 117 12.48 -9.47 14.85
N ASP A 118 12.09 -8.56 13.95
CA ASP A 118 10.87 -7.77 14.05
C ASP A 118 10.22 -7.67 12.67
N ARG A 119 9.62 -8.80 12.27
CA ARG A 119 9.07 -9.01 10.93
C ARG A 119 7.84 -8.13 10.69
N LEU A 120 7.77 -7.58 9.49
CA LEU A 120 6.62 -6.79 9.02
C LEU A 120 5.33 -7.61 9.06
N THR A 121 4.24 -6.97 9.43
CA THR A 121 2.91 -7.53 9.31
C THR A 121 2.49 -7.64 7.85
N TRP A 122 1.43 -8.37 7.58
CA TRP A 122 0.85 -8.51 6.26
C TRP A 122 0.57 -7.16 5.60
N PHE A 123 -0.10 -6.26 6.34
CA PHE A 123 -0.48 -4.94 5.81
C PHE A 123 0.75 -4.03 5.58
N GLU A 124 1.71 -4.03 6.51
CA GLU A 124 2.96 -3.27 6.35
C GLU A 124 3.76 -3.72 5.12
N LEU A 125 3.80 -5.05 4.85
CA LEU A 125 4.41 -5.59 3.63
C LEU A 125 3.70 -5.09 2.38
N VAL A 126 2.37 -5.14 2.34
CA VAL A 126 1.59 -4.69 1.17
C VAL A 126 1.80 -3.20 0.91
N ILE A 127 1.80 -2.36 1.95
CA ILE A 127 2.02 -0.92 1.80
C ILE A 127 3.45 -0.62 1.31
N LEU A 128 4.48 -1.19 1.92
CA LEU A 128 5.86 -0.97 1.45
C LEU A 128 6.07 -1.51 0.03
N THR A 129 5.45 -2.65 -0.32
CA THR A 129 5.47 -3.19 -1.68
C THR A 129 4.82 -2.22 -2.65
N ALA A 130 3.65 -1.65 -2.31
CA ALA A 130 2.99 -0.65 -3.15
C ALA A 130 3.88 0.57 -3.40
N LEU A 131 4.45 1.16 -2.35
CA LEU A 131 5.29 2.35 -2.46
C LEU A 131 6.58 2.09 -3.24
N SER A 132 7.22 0.93 -3.01
CA SER A 132 8.42 0.52 -3.74
C SER A 132 8.14 0.28 -5.22
N LEU A 133 7.00 -0.37 -5.52
CA LEU A 133 6.51 -0.58 -6.88
C LEU A 133 6.22 0.75 -7.57
N PHE A 134 5.51 1.67 -6.94
CA PHE A 134 5.20 2.98 -7.50
C PHE A 134 6.46 3.75 -7.86
N ARG A 135 7.47 3.75 -6.98
CA ARG A 135 8.76 4.37 -7.29
C ARG A 135 9.45 3.71 -8.50
N ALA A 136 9.48 2.38 -8.54
CA ALA A 136 10.15 1.64 -9.62
C ALA A 136 9.47 1.84 -10.98
N GLU A 137 8.15 1.99 -11.00
CA GLU A 137 7.35 2.21 -12.21
C GLU A 137 7.20 3.70 -12.58
N GLY A 138 7.88 4.59 -11.86
CA GLY A 138 7.92 6.03 -12.18
C GLY A 138 6.59 6.73 -11.98
N VAL A 139 5.79 6.32 -10.99
CA VAL A 139 4.55 7.01 -10.60
C VAL A 139 4.85 8.46 -10.23
N GLU A 140 3.98 9.37 -10.66
CA GLU A 140 4.06 10.82 -10.38
C GLU A 140 3.12 11.21 -9.25
N ARG A 141 1.96 10.56 -9.19
CA ARG A 141 0.92 10.77 -8.18
C ARG A 141 0.49 9.45 -7.57
N ALA A 142 0.59 9.31 -6.26
CA ALA A 142 0.04 8.16 -5.55
C ALA A 142 -1.22 8.56 -4.77
N VAL A 143 -2.25 7.74 -4.88
CA VAL A 143 -3.44 7.82 -4.04
C VAL A 143 -3.38 6.65 -3.06
N VAL A 144 -3.31 6.98 -1.77
CA VAL A 144 -3.06 6.00 -0.69
C VAL A 144 -4.24 6.01 0.27
N GLU A 145 -4.94 4.88 0.36
CA GLU A 145 -6.00 4.67 1.32
C GLU A 145 -5.43 4.23 2.67
N VAL A 146 -5.88 4.88 3.76
CA VAL A 146 -5.61 4.43 5.13
C VAL A 146 -6.34 3.13 5.41
N GLY A 147 -5.64 2.14 5.95
CA GLY A 147 -6.24 0.87 6.34
C GLY A 147 -7.15 1.00 7.54
N LEU A 148 -6.58 1.38 8.69
CA LEU A 148 -7.32 1.48 9.95
C LEU A 148 -6.90 2.68 10.79
N GLY A 149 -7.88 3.47 11.23
CA GLY A 149 -7.71 4.57 12.18
C GLY A 149 -6.96 5.78 11.61
N GLY A 150 -5.74 5.62 11.12
CA GLY A 150 -4.91 6.67 10.51
C GLY A 150 -3.59 6.92 11.23
N ARG A 151 -3.59 7.44 12.45
CA ARG A 151 -2.36 7.90 13.16
C ARG A 151 -1.27 6.82 13.32
N LEU A 152 -1.66 5.58 13.53
CA LEU A 152 -0.76 4.43 13.69
C LEU A 152 -0.91 3.42 12.54
N ASP A 153 -1.46 3.86 11.41
CA ASP A 153 -1.59 3.05 10.21
C ASP A 153 -0.26 2.98 9.44
N ALA A 154 0.05 1.85 8.82
CA ALA A 154 1.29 1.65 8.08
C ALA A 154 1.48 2.68 6.95
N THR A 155 0.39 3.25 6.43
CA THR A 155 0.44 4.31 5.41
C THR A 155 1.03 5.63 5.90
N GLN A 156 1.29 5.79 7.22
CA GLN A 156 1.99 6.95 7.77
C GLN A 156 3.48 7.06 7.38
N VAL A 157 4.00 6.12 6.62
CA VAL A 157 5.34 6.22 6.01
C VAL A 157 5.39 7.12 4.77
N VAL A 158 4.24 7.59 4.27
CA VAL A 158 4.19 8.59 3.21
C VAL A 158 4.19 10.00 3.79
N ARG A 159 4.60 10.98 2.95
CA ARG A 159 4.43 12.40 3.22
C ARG A 159 3.37 12.98 2.27
N PRO A 160 2.12 13.14 2.71
CA PRO A 160 1.05 13.59 1.82
C PRO A 160 1.18 15.07 1.47
N ASP A 161 0.94 15.40 0.20
CA ASP A 161 0.72 16.77 -0.27
C ASP A 161 -0.73 17.19 -0.01
N VAL A 162 -1.65 16.21 -0.10
CA VAL A 162 -3.07 16.40 0.19
C VAL A 162 -3.56 15.29 1.11
N SER A 163 -4.23 15.66 2.20
CA SER A 163 -4.94 14.73 3.08
C SER A 163 -6.45 14.94 2.96
N VAL A 164 -7.16 13.85 2.72
CA VAL A 164 -8.61 13.83 2.62
C VAL A 164 -9.18 13.02 3.77
N ILE A 165 -10.16 13.58 4.47
CA ILE A 165 -10.90 12.86 5.51
C ILE A 165 -12.33 12.71 5.01
N THR A 166 -12.75 11.47 4.77
CA THR A 166 -14.13 11.14 4.41
C THR A 166 -15.00 11.11 5.67
N ARG A 167 -16.24 10.65 5.56
CA ARG A 167 -17.14 10.58 6.72
C ARG A 167 -16.54 9.75 7.85
N ILE A 168 -16.53 10.31 9.06
CA ILE A 168 -16.21 9.62 10.32
C ILE A 168 -17.53 9.29 11.01
N SER A 169 -17.69 8.06 11.46
CA SER A 169 -18.88 7.57 12.16
C SER A 169 -18.50 6.72 13.38
#